data_ddf99bac1f8ecf9dee370e4a38d45459
#
_entry.id   ddf99bac1f8ecf9dee370e4a38d45459
#
_cell.length_a   1.000
_cell.length_b   1.000
_cell.length_c   1.000
_cell.angle_alpha   90.00
_cell.angle_beta   90.00
_cell.angle_gamma   90.00
#
_symmetry.space_group_name_H-M   'P 1'
#
loop_
_entity.id
_entity.type
_entity.pdbx_description
1 polymer ?
#
loop_
_entity_poly.entity_id
_entity_poly.type
_entity_poly.pdbx_seq_one_letter_code
_entity_poly.pdbx_strand_id
1 'polypeptide(L)'
;MGRLKAFQPTKRLGKKARRGFRGYPVATIAFYGPDDQRASKVAVGILLREDEEPAQMRRWTSDDRDVRNDSAIAGAILEFIGAFDVRTVAMTDRIIGCPHEEGIDYEGQICPACPFWADRDRWTGEVMQ
;
A
#
# COMPACT_ATOMS: atom_id res chain seq x y z
N MET A 1 -1.40 -35.36 14.21
CA MET A 1 -0.98 -34.78 13.07
C MET A 1 -1.52 -33.42 12.84
N GLY A 2 -0.79 -32.59 12.60
CA GLY A 2 -1.23 -31.28 12.31
C GLY A 2 -1.73 -31.14 10.89
N ARG A 3 -2.84 -30.48 10.75
CA ARG A 3 -3.22 -29.98 9.47
C ARG A 3 -2.31 -28.82 9.15
N LEU A 4 -1.69 -28.83 7.99
CA LEU A 4 -0.95 -27.69 7.53
C LEU A 4 -1.93 -26.56 7.24
N LYS A 5 -1.69 -25.40 7.84
CA LYS A 5 -2.48 -24.23 7.52
C LYS A 5 -2.17 -23.76 6.12
N ALA A 6 -3.21 -23.40 5.38
CA ALA A 6 -3.00 -22.78 4.10
C ALA A 6 -2.21 -21.48 4.27
N PHE A 7 -1.29 -21.22 3.35
CA PHE A 7 -0.55 -19.98 3.33
C PHE A 7 -1.50 -18.82 3.09
N GLN A 8 -1.49 -17.84 3.97
CA GLN A 8 -2.40 -16.70 3.91
C GLN A 8 -1.59 -15.40 3.81
N PRO A 9 -1.16 -15.04 2.60
CA PRO A 9 -0.27 -13.88 2.41
C PRO A 9 -0.86 -12.57 2.92
N THR A 10 -2.16 -12.37 2.73
CA THR A 10 -2.84 -11.14 3.16
C THR A 10 -2.75 -10.95 4.67
N LYS A 11 -3.03 -12.01 5.42
CA LYS A 11 -2.93 -11.98 6.89
C LYS A 11 -1.49 -11.79 7.34
N ARG A 12 -0.57 -12.45 6.69
CA ARG A 12 0.85 -12.37 7.04
C ARG A 12 1.39 -10.96 6.84
N LEU A 13 1.01 -10.33 5.73
CA LEU A 13 1.41 -8.95 5.43
C LEU A 13 0.86 -7.99 6.48
N GLY A 14 -0.43 -8.10 6.81
CA GLY A 14 -1.06 -7.30 7.85
C GLY A 14 -0.41 -7.50 9.23
N LYS A 15 -0.03 -8.74 9.55
CA LYS A 15 0.65 -9.04 10.80
C LYS A 15 2.01 -8.36 10.89
N LYS A 16 2.77 -8.34 9.79
CA LYS A 16 4.04 -7.62 9.72
C LYS A 16 3.84 -6.13 9.93
N ALA A 17 2.81 -5.55 9.32
CA ALA A 17 2.50 -4.14 9.48
C ALA A 17 2.17 -3.77 10.94
N ARG A 18 1.48 -4.65 11.65
CA ARG A 18 1.10 -4.40 13.06
C ARG A 18 2.25 -4.50 14.04
N ARG A 19 3.39 -5.02 13.65
CA ARG A 19 4.56 -5.13 14.55
C ARG A 19 5.18 -3.79 14.93
N GLY A 20 4.89 -2.72 14.15
CA GLY A 20 5.47 -1.41 14.37
C GLY A 20 6.92 -1.31 13.89
N PHE A 21 7.55 -0.20 14.20
CA PHE A 21 8.91 0.07 13.73
C PHE A 21 9.94 -0.83 14.40
N ARG A 22 10.75 -1.50 13.61
CA ARG A 22 11.81 -2.41 14.04
C ARG A 22 13.15 -2.12 13.36
N GLY A 23 13.28 -0.95 12.80
CA GLY A 23 14.48 -0.55 12.10
C GLY A 23 14.36 -0.67 10.59
N TYR A 24 15.43 -0.30 9.92
CA TYR A 24 15.50 -0.34 8.45
C TYR A 24 16.13 -1.66 8.00
N PRO A 25 15.83 -2.11 6.79
CA PRO A 25 15.01 -1.47 5.77
C PRO A 25 13.51 -1.47 6.11
N VAL A 26 12.83 -0.42 5.67
CA VAL A 26 11.38 -0.26 5.82
C VAL A 26 10.72 -0.46 4.47
N ALA A 27 9.68 -1.27 4.43
CA ALA A 27 8.81 -1.35 3.26
C ALA A 27 7.59 -0.47 3.51
N THR A 28 7.35 0.48 2.61
CA THR A 28 6.13 1.30 2.64
C THR A 28 5.14 0.70 1.68
N ILE A 29 3.91 0.50 2.14
CA ILE A 29 2.85 -0.08 1.32
C ILE A 29 1.68 0.87 1.34
N ALA A 30 1.33 1.41 0.17
CA ALA A 30 0.26 2.38 0.02
C ALA A 30 -0.76 1.89 -0.99
N PHE A 31 -2.04 2.04 -0.65
CA PHE A 31 -3.15 1.62 -1.50
C PHE A 31 -3.83 2.81 -2.14
N TYR A 32 -4.16 2.67 -3.42
CA TYR A 32 -4.82 3.69 -4.21
C TYR A 32 -6.03 3.10 -4.92
N GLY A 33 -7.03 3.91 -5.17
CA GLY A 33 -8.23 3.49 -5.88
C GLY A 33 -9.01 4.65 -6.45
N PRO A 34 -9.97 4.40 -7.35
CA PRO A 34 -10.82 5.45 -7.91
C PRO A 34 -11.75 6.07 -6.86
N ASP A 35 -11.95 5.37 -5.73
CA ASP A 35 -12.74 5.80 -4.59
C ASP A 35 -12.17 5.14 -3.33
N ASP A 36 -12.90 5.22 -2.21
CA ASP A 36 -12.45 4.62 -0.94
C ASP A 36 -12.99 3.21 -0.71
N GLN A 37 -13.61 2.61 -1.72
CA GLN A 37 -14.24 1.28 -1.61
C GLN A 37 -13.37 0.16 -2.16
N ARG A 38 -12.67 0.40 -3.27
CA ARG A 38 -11.86 -0.63 -3.91
C ARG A 38 -10.47 -0.08 -4.22
N ALA A 39 -9.45 -0.75 -3.70
CA ALA A 39 -8.07 -0.43 -4.05
C ALA A 39 -7.72 -1.08 -5.38
N SER A 40 -7.43 -0.27 -6.39
CA SER A 40 -7.06 -0.74 -7.72
C SER A 40 -5.55 -0.83 -7.91
N LYS A 41 -4.78 -0.25 -6.98
CA LYS A 41 -3.32 -0.20 -7.09
C LYS A 41 -2.69 -0.23 -5.71
N VAL A 42 -1.57 -0.93 -5.62
CA VAL A 42 -0.71 -0.89 -4.44
C VAL A 42 0.71 -0.54 -4.88
N ALA A 43 1.33 0.39 -4.16
CA ALA A 43 2.71 0.79 -4.38
C ALA A 43 3.54 0.39 -3.17
N VAL A 44 4.66 -0.27 -3.42
CA VAL A 44 5.58 -0.72 -2.37
C VAL A 44 6.93 -0.09 -2.61
N GLY A 45 7.44 0.62 -1.61
CA GLY A 45 8.76 1.23 -1.65
C GLY A 45 9.65 0.62 -0.60
N ILE A 46 10.94 0.51 -0.91
CA ILE A 46 11.95 0.02 0.03
C ILE A 46 12.83 1.19 0.45
N LEU A 47 12.77 1.54 1.72
CA LEU A 47 13.59 2.58 2.31
C LEU A 47 14.74 1.91 3.06
N LEU A 48 15.97 2.15 2.63
CA LEU A 48 17.13 1.55 3.27
C LEU A 48 17.56 2.32 4.51
N ARG A 49 17.31 3.63 4.54
CA ARG A 49 17.69 4.52 5.63
C ARG A 49 16.66 5.62 5.79
N GLU A 50 16.70 6.24 6.97
CA GLU A 50 15.88 7.42 7.26
C GLU A 50 16.22 8.56 6.33
N ASP A 51 15.20 9.34 5.94
CA ASP A 51 15.32 10.53 5.09
C ASP A 51 15.89 10.30 3.68
N GLU A 52 15.94 9.06 3.23
CA GLU A 52 16.31 8.75 1.86
C GLU A 52 15.07 8.42 1.03
N GLU A 53 15.17 8.66 -0.27
CA GLU A 53 14.15 8.21 -1.20
C GLU A 53 14.16 6.68 -1.31
N PRO A 54 13.05 6.06 -1.72
CA PRO A 54 13.03 4.62 -1.89
C PRO A 54 14.11 4.13 -2.84
N ALA A 55 14.86 3.13 -2.40
CA ALA A 55 15.87 2.50 -3.23
C ALA A 55 15.23 1.66 -4.35
N GLN A 56 14.05 1.11 -4.08
CA GLN A 56 13.28 0.34 -5.04
C GLN A 56 11.80 0.67 -4.86
N MET A 57 11.08 0.66 -5.98
CA MET A 57 9.63 0.81 -5.99
C MET A 57 9.04 -0.27 -6.88
N ARG A 58 7.92 -0.83 -6.44
CA ARG A 58 7.17 -1.77 -7.25
C ARG A 58 5.69 -1.57 -7.07
N ARG A 59 4.92 -1.82 -8.12
CA ARG A 59 3.48 -1.58 -8.13
C ARG A 59 2.74 -2.78 -8.69
N TRP A 60 1.55 -3.00 -8.13
CA TRP A 60 0.62 -4.01 -8.63
C TRP A 60 -0.74 -3.35 -8.81
N THR A 61 -1.44 -3.73 -9.87
CA THR A 61 -2.75 -3.18 -10.19
C THR A 61 -3.75 -4.29 -10.46
N SER A 62 -5.03 -3.95 -10.32
CA SER A 62 -6.13 -4.83 -10.70
C SER A 62 -7.28 -3.97 -11.20
N ASP A 63 -7.91 -4.40 -12.30
CA ASP A 63 -9.05 -3.67 -12.89
C ASP A 63 -10.38 -4.09 -12.29
N ASP A 64 -10.45 -5.28 -11.68
CA ASP A 64 -11.70 -5.86 -11.23
C ASP A 64 -11.73 -6.25 -9.75
N ARG A 65 -10.59 -6.31 -9.10
CA ARG A 65 -10.48 -6.74 -7.70
C ARG A 65 -9.87 -5.66 -6.84
N ASP A 66 -10.13 -5.79 -5.55
CA ASP A 66 -9.45 -4.99 -4.55
C ASP A 66 -8.08 -5.62 -4.27
N VAL A 67 -7.00 -4.90 -4.57
CA VAL A 67 -5.64 -5.43 -4.39
C VAL A 67 -5.33 -5.77 -2.94
N ARG A 68 -6.04 -5.17 -1.98
CA ARG A 68 -5.84 -5.47 -0.55
C ARG A 68 -6.24 -6.89 -0.19
N ASN A 69 -7.14 -7.48 -0.96
CA ASN A 69 -7.69 -8.81 -0.71
C ASN A 69 -7.20 -9.86 -1.71
N ASP A 70 -6.28 -9.48 -2.57
CA ASP A 70 -5.72 -10.39 -3.57
C ASP A 70 -4.52 -11.13 -2.98
N SER A 71 -4.68 -12.42 -2.75
CA SER A 71 -3.64 -13.23 -2.11
C SER A 71 -2.41 -13.40 -3.01
N ALA A 72 -2.59 -13.40 -4.32
CA ALA A 72 -1.45 -13.50 -5.24
C ALA A 72 -0.59 -12.24 -5.18
N ILE A 73 -1.23 -11.07 -5.12
CA ILE A 73 -0.52 -9.79 -4.97
C ILE A 73 0.16 -9.73 -3.61
N ALA A 74 -0.54 -10.10 -2.53
CA ALA A 74 0.06 -10.11 -1.19
C ALA A 74 1.27 -11.04 -1.13
N GLY A 75 1.19 -12.20 -1.76
CA GLY A 75 2.31 -13.13 -1.85
C GLY A 75 3.50 -12.55 -2.61
N ALA A 76 3.22 -11.85 -3.72
CA ALA A 76 4.25 -11.19 -4.51
C ALA A 76 4.92 -10.05 -3.71
N ILE A 77 4.15 -9.30 -2.94
CA ILE A 77 4.69 -8.26 -2.07
C ILE A 77 5.60 -8.87 -1.00
N LEU A 78 5.16 -9.95 -0.34
CA LEU A 78 5.97 -10.63 0.66
C LEU A 78 7.31 -11.12 0.08
N GLU A 79 7.26 -11.66 -1.13
CA GLU A 79 8.47 -12.10 -1.82
C GLU A 79 9.39 -10.93 -2.13
N PHE A 80 8.82 -9.84 -2.63
CA PHE A 80 9.59 -8.64 -2.95
C PHE A 80 10.28 -8.05 -1.71
N ILE A 81 9.52 -7.85 -0.62
CA ILE A 81 10.10 -7.27 0.59
C ILE A 81 11.09 -8.22 1.26
N GLY A 82 10.87 -9.53 1.14
CA GLY A 82 11.78 -10.54 1.68
C GLY A 82 13.16 -10.50 1.02
N ALA A 83 13.22 -10.13 -0.25
CA ALA A 83 14.48 -10.02 -0.98
C ALA A 83 15.38 -8.90 -0.46
N PHE A 84 14.83 -7.94 0.28
CA PHE A 84 15.57 -6.80 0.83
C PHE A 84 15.79 -6.88 2.34
N ASP A 85 15.47 -8.02 2.94
CA ASP A 85 15.60 -8.21 4.40
C ASP A 85 14.88 -7.12 5.20
N VAL A 86 13.68 -6.75 4.76
CA VAL A 86 12.88 -5.70 5.37
C VAL A 86 12.57 -6.05 6.82
N ARG A 87 12.83 -5.10 7.73
CA ARG A 87 12.57 -5.25 9.16
C ARG A 87 11.24 -4.64 9.59
N THR A 88 10.79 -3.62 8.89
CA THR A 88 9.57 -2.89 9.24
C THR A 88 8.68 -2.79 8.01
N VAL A 89 7.39 -3.02 8.20
CA VAL A 89 6.37 -2.81 7.17
C VAL A 89 5.45 -1.69 7.63
N ALA A 90 5.45 -0.57 6.89
CA ALA A 90 4.57 0.56 7.12
C ALA A 90 3.49 0.53 6.04
N MET A 91 2.29 0.17 6.40
CA MET A 91 1.19 -0.04 5.47
C MET A 91 0.02 0.87 5.81
N THR A 92 -0.54 1.54 4.80
CA THR A 92 -1.78 2.29 5.01
C THR A 92 -2.92 1.30 5.21
N ASP A 93 -3.84 1.65 6.10
CA ASP A 93 -4.99 0.79 6.40
C ASP A 93 -6.21 1.14 5.55
N ARG A 94 -6.09 2.14 4.70
CA ARG A 94 -7.14 2.61 3.81
C ARG A 94 -6.56 3.04 2.47
N ILE A 95 -7.46 3.30 1.52
CA ILE A 95 -7.09 3.87 0.23
C ILE A 95 -6.81 5.36 0.41
N ILE A 96 -5.62 5.81 0.02
CA ILE A 96 -5.14 7.16 0.30
C ILE A 96 -5.14 8.10 -0.90
N GLY A 97 -5.81 7.74 -1.96
CA GLY A 97 -5.92 8.59 -3.13
C GLY A 97 -6.18 7.79 -4.40
N CYS A 98 -6.25 8.48 -5.53
CA CYS A 98 -6.42 7.81 -6.80
C CYS A 98 -5.10 7.23 -7.29
N PRO A 99 -5.14 6.23 -8.20
CA PRO A 99 -3.91 5.61 -8.70
C PRO A 99 -2.98 6.58 -9.43
N HIS A 100 -3.52 7.68 -9.94
CA HIS A 100 -2.74 8.69 -10.67
C HIS A 100 -2.02 9.68 -9.74
N GLU A 101 -2.34 9.69 -8.45
CA GLU A 101 -1.77 10.60 -7.47
C GLU A 101 -0.52 10.06 -6.77
N GLU A 102 -0.13 8.83 -7.05
CA GLU A 102 1.03 8.25 -6.40
C GLU A 102 2.29 9.10 -6.62
N GLY A 103 2.91 9.50 -5.51
CA GLY A 103 4.12 10.31 -5.57
C GLY A 103 3.92 11.75 -5.98
N ILE A 104 2.68 12.21 -6.12
CA ILE A 104 2.36 13.58 -6.51
C ILE A 104 1.59 14.24 -5.37
N ASP A 105 2.02 15.44 -5.05
CA ASP A 105 1.32 16.27 -4.07
C ASP A 105 0.31 17.15 -4.81
N TYR A 106 -0.96 16.78 -4.74
CA TYR A 106 -2.03 17.51 -5.43
C TYR A 106 -2.61 18.60 -4.52
N GLU A 107 -1.82 19.54 -4.12
CA GLU A 107 -2.38 20.67 -3.39
C GLU A 107 -3.27 21.51 -4.33
N GLY A 108 -4.56 21.43 -4.08
CA GLY A 108 -5.53 22.23 -4.80
C GLY A 108 -5.89 21.75 -6.19
N GLN A 109 -5.30 20.65 -6.67
CA GLN A 109 -5.66 20.09 -7.97
C GLN A 109 -6.42 18.80 -7.81
N ILE A 110 -7.32 18.56 -8.73
CA ILE A 110 -8.19 17.39 -8.75
C ILE A 110 -7.80 16.53 -9.94
N CYS A 111 -7.57 15.23 -9.71
CA CYS A 111 -7.38 14.31 -10.81
C CYS A 111 -8.69 14.22 -11.60
N PRO A 112 -8.71 14.59 -12.88
CA PRO A 112 -9.96 14.58 -13.67
C PRO A 112 -10.55 13.20 -13.88
N ALA A 113 -9.73 12.16 -13.79
CA ALA A 113 -10.17 10.78 -13.96
C ALA A 113 -10.78 10.18 -12.67
N CYS A 114 -10.55 10.81 -11.53
CA CYS A 114 -10.99 10.28 -10.23
C CYS A 114 -11.62 11.36 -9.37
N PRO A 115 -12.83 11.84 -9.76
CA PRO A 115 -13.45 12.97 -9.06
C PRO A 115 -13.87 12.67 -7.62
N PHE A 116 -13.95 11.40 -7.24
CA PHE A 116 -14.25 11.02 -5.85
C PHE A 116 -13.33 11.72 -4.86
N TRP A 117 -12.04 11.86 -5.21
CA TRP A 117 -11.04 12.39 -4.30
C TRP A 117 -11.01 13.92 -4.26
N ALA A 118 -11.84 14.57 -5.04
CA ALA A 118 -11.98 16.02 -4.98
C ALA A 118 -12.38 16.43 -3.57
N ASP A 119 -11.69 17.43 -3.00
CA ASP A 119 -11.98 17.99 -1.70
C ASP A 119 -11.97 16.97 -0.54
N ARG A 120 -11.24 15.86 -0.69
CA ARG A 120 -11.08 14.90 0.39
C ARG A 120 -9.66 14.90 0.93
N ASP A 121 -9.57 14.81 2.25
CA ASP A 121 -8.29 14.58 2.92
C ASP A 121 -7.84 13.15 2.62
N ARG A 122 -6.62 13.01 2.09
CA ARG A 122 -6.10 11.70 1.68
C ARG A 122 -5.79 10.80 2.87
N TRP A 123 -5.51 11.38 4.01
CA TRP A 123 -5.15 10.61 5.20
C TRP A 123 -6.36 10.20 6.02
N THR A 124 -7.37 11.06 6.15
CA THR A 124 -8.57 10.76 6.93
C THR A 124 -9.72 10.27 6.08
N GLY A 125 -9.73 10.60 4.78
CA GLY A 125 -10.84 10.29 3.88
C GLY A 125 -12.04 11.20 4.06
N GLU A 126 -11.94 12.20 4.93
CA GLU A 126 -13.04 13.13 5.20
C GLU A 126 -13.12 14.20 4.13
N VAL A 127 -14.34 14.65 3.86
CA VAL A 127 -14.57 15.75 2.93
C VAL A 127 -14.11 17.05 3.58
N MET A 128 -13.22 17.75 2.91
CA MET A 128 -12.77 19.06 3.35
C MET A 128 -13.75 20.13 2.89
N GLN A 129 -14.06 21.04 3.77
CA GLN A 129 -14.99 22.13 3.45
C GLN A 129 -14.29 23.48 3.44
#